data_de5a4f896a7eaf81d814fcbde99059bf
#
_entry.id   de5a4f896a7eaf81d814fcbde99059bf
#
_cell.length_a   1.000
_cell.length_b   1.000
_cell.length_c   1.000
_cell.angle_alpha   90.00
_cell.angle_beta   90.00
_cell.angle_gamma   90.00
#
_symmetry.space_group_name_H-M   'P 1'
#
loop_
_entity.id
_entity.type
_entity.pdbx_description
1 polymer ?
#
loop_
_entity_poly.entity_id
_entity_poly.type
_entity_poly.pdbx_seq_one_letter_code
_entity_poly.pdbx_strand_id
1 'polypeptide(L)'
;HLEHRRQRQMCIRDSSMDPVIAFSLDSIINSLETIRQTDPKPLEVLGAMALSFFLNMLVGLLYKSTYKGTRYSQDYVHTLVIIGTVTTILIMVVNGNQAVAFGMFAAFSMIRFRRNLGQSRDLAFIFFAMATGMGVGAREYEIVLVTTIIVGLAIWFISKRDAFAPKRASHQLRIRVNNDVDFSKAFNDIFDKFTDATEMISVESVQAGMMSELRYGIVLKNDVQISDFMEEIQIACGNNRAILSSTTRDLEF
;
A
#
# COMPACT_ATOMS: atom_id res chain seq x y z
N HIS A 1 18.17 -34.32 -45.93
CA HIS A 1 17.25 -33.47 -45.15
C HIS A 1 17.75 -32.03 -44.93
N LEU A 2 19.05 -31.78 -44.98
CA LEU A 2 19.66 -30.45 -44.84
C LEU A 2 19.72 -29.66 -46.16
N GLU A 3 19.79 -30.33 -47.29
CA GLU A 3 19.81 -29.68 -48.61
C GLU A 3 18.45 -29.08 -49.00
N HIS A 4 17.34 -29.74 -48.65
CA HIS A 4 16.00 -29.20 -48.91
C HIS A 4 15.67 -27.94 -48.08
N ARG A 5 16.31 -27.72 -46.95
CA ARG A 5 16.16 -26.48 -46.15
C ARG A 5 16.90 -25.31 -46.80
N ARG A 6 18.11 -25.55 -47.37
CA ARG A 6 18.88 -24.50 -48.06
C ARG A 6 18.19 -24.04 -49.36
N GLN A 7 17.58 -24.96 -50.09
CA GLN A 7 16.83 -24.60 -51.30
C GLN A 7 15.56 -23.78 -51.01
N ARG A 8 14.85 -24.02 -49.94
CA ARG A 8 13.69 -23.19 -49.55
C ARG A 8 14.09 -21.77 -49.11
N GLN A 9 15.23 -21.61 -48.47
CA GLN A 9 15.74 -20.28 -48.10
C GLN A 9 16.25 -19.50 -49.34
N MET A 10 16.71 -20.19 -50.38
CA MET A 10 17.17 -19.54 -51.59
C MET A 10 16.03 -19.07 -52.51
N CYS A 11 14.90 -19.76 -52.53
CA CYS A 11 13.72 -19.36 -53.31
C CYS A 11 12.94 -18.16 -52.74
N ILE A 12 13.06 -17.84 -51.47
CA ILE A 12 12.41 -16.69 -50.85
C ILE A 12 13.21 -15.39 -51.11
N ARG A 13 14.49 -15.51 -51.48
CA ARG A 13 15.38 -14.36 -51.67
C ARG A 13 15.32 -13.72 -53.05
N ASP A 14 14.66 -14.37 -54.05
CA ASP A 14 14.61 -13.89 -55.44
C ASP A 14 13.32 -13.17 -55.83
N SER A 15 12.35 -13.04 -54.93
CA SER A 15 11.21 -12.16 -55.18
C SER A 15 11.48 -10.80 -54.58
N SER A 16 11.53 -9.78 -55.42
CA SER A 16 11.71 -8.34 -55.22
C SER A 16 11.05 -7.76 -53.94
N MET A 17 11.51 -8.22 -52.78
CA MET A 17 11.18 -7.57 -51.50
C MET A 17 12.19 -6.45 -51.30
N ASP A 18 11.68 -5.24 -51.03
CA ASP A 18 12.50 -4.09 -50.68
C ASP A 18 13.51 -4.45 -49.58
N PRO A 19 14.79 -4.05 -49.72
CA PRO A 19 15.86 -4.41 -48.78
C PRO A 19 15.55 -3.98 -47.35
N VAL A 20 14.67 -2.98 -47.17
CA VAL A 20 14.19 -2.53 -45.86
C VAL A 20 13.27 -3.57 -45.21
N ILE A 21 12.39 -4.19 -46.00
CA ILE A 21 11.47 -5.24 -45.50
C ILE A 21 12.23 -6.52 -45.17
N ALA A 22 13.23 -6.89 -46.00
CA ALA A 22 14.10 -8.03 -45.74
C ALA A 22 14.91 -7.84 -44.44
N PHE A 23 15.50 -6.65 -44.23
CA PHE A 23 16.24 -6.31 -43.02
C PHE A 23 15.36 -6.31 -41.78
N SER A 24 14.13 -5.82 -41.89
CA SER A 24 13.18 -5.84 -40.77
C SER A 24 12.70 -7.26 -40.44
N LEU A 25 12.48 -8.10 -41.44
CA LEU A 25 12.12 -9.51 -41.25
C LEU A 25 13.26 -10.33 -40.63
N ASP A 26 14.50 -10.15 -41.11
CA ASP A 26 15.67 -10.82 -40.53
C ASP A 26 15.91 -10.35 -39.08
N SER A 27 15.70 -9.09 -38.78
CA SER A 27 15.76 -8.56 -37.42
C SER A 27 14.68 -9.17 -36.51
N ILE A 28 13.48 -9.33 -37.02
CA ILE A 28 12.38 -9.99 -36.28
C ILE A 28 12.67 -11.47 -36.10
N ILE A 29 13.12 -12.17 -37.13
CA ILE A 29 13.45 -13.60 -37.08
C ILE A 29 14.59 -13.86 -36.10
N ASN A 30 15.66 -13.05 -36.14
CA ASN A 30 16.79 -13.15 -35.21
C ASN A 30 16.35 -12.83 -33.77
N SER A 31 15.45 -11.87 -33.58
CA SER A 31 14.84 -11.60 -32.29
C SER A 31 14.01 -12.78 -31.78
N LEU A 32 13.24 -13.43 -32.64
CA LEU A 32 12.45 -14.63 -32.31
C LEU A 32 13.33 -15.85 -32.01
N GLU A 33 14.45 -16.03 -32.73
CA GLU A 33 15.40 -17.10 -32.44
C GLU A 33 16.16 -16.87 -31.11
N THR A 34 16.52 -15.64 -30.80
CA THR A 34 17.14 -15.28 -29.52
C THR A 34 16.16 -15.52 -28.35
N ILE A 35 14.88 -15.28 -28.56
CA ILE A 35 13.81 -15.55 -27.60
C ILE A 35 13.63 -17.05 -27.34
N ARG A 36 13.78 -17.88 -28.40
CA ARG A 36 13.62 -19.33 -28.31
C ARG A 36 14.78 -20.05 -27.59
N GLN A 37 15.96 -19.42 -27.50
CA GLN A 37 17.15 -20.01 -26.87
C GLN A 37 17.20 -19.84 -25.35
N THR A 38 16.24 -19.15 -24.74
CA THR A 38 16.23 -18.88 -23.28
C THR A 38 15.10 -19.65 -22.59
N ASP A 39 14.97 -20.96 -22.87
CA ASP A 39 14.11 -21.79 -22.01
C ASP A 39 14.72 -21.82 -20.60
N PRO A 40 14.04 -21.27 -19.59
CA PRO A 40 14.57 -21.24 -18.24
C PRO A 40 14.67 -22.68 -17.73
N LYS A 41 15.86 -23.09 -17.29
CA LYS A 41 16.02 -24.38 -16.63
C LYS A 41 15.10 -24.44 -15.41
N PRO A 42 14.43 -25.57 -15.15
CA PRO A 42 13.48 -25.67 -14.03
C PRO A 42 14.10 -25.29 -12.69
N LEU A 43 15.39 -25.51 -12.51
CA LEU A 43 16.12 -25.13 -11.30
C LEU A 43 16.26 -23.60 -11.16
N GLU A 44 16.44 -22.88 -12.27
CA GLU A 44 16.50 -21.41 -12.27
C GLU A 44 15.15 -20.80 -11.93
N VAL A 45 14.06 -21.39 -12.44
CA VAL A 45 12.69 -20.97 -12.10
C VAL A 45 12.42 -21.15 -10.61
N LEU A 46 12.79 -22.31 -10.06
CA LEU A 46 12.64 -22.56 -8.62
C LEU A 46 13.46 -21.59 -7.77
N GLY A 47 14.70 -21.31 -8.19
CA GLY A 47 15.57 -20.34 -7.52
C GLY A 47 14.98 -18.92 -7.54
N ALA A 48 14.50 -18.47 -8.68
CA ALA A 48 13.86 -17.15 -8.83
C ALA A 48 12.56 -17.05 -7.99
N MET A 49 11.73 -18.08 -7.98
CA MET A 49 10.53 -18.11 -7.16
C MET A 49 10.85 -18.08 -5.65
N ALA A 50 11.84 -18.86 -5.21
CA ALA A 50 12.28 -18.85 -3.82
C ALA A 50 12.85 -17.49 -3.41
N LEU A 51 13.66 -16.86 -4.26
CA LEU A 51 14.21 -15.53 -4.04
C LEU A 51 13.09 -14.48 -3.97
N SER A 52 12.14 -14.52 -4.90
CA SER A 52 10.99 -13.62 -4.91
C SER A 52 10.14 -13.75 -3.65
N PHE A 53 9.84 -14.98 -3.25
CA PHE A 53 9.11 -15.25 -2.01
C PHE A 53 9.83 -14.67 -0.80
N PHE A 54 11.14 -14.88 -0.69
CA PHE A 54 11.96 -14.37 0.40
C PHE A 54 11.99 -12.84 0.43
N LEU A 55 12.20 -12.18 -0.71
CA LEU A 55 12.21 -10.71 -0.80
C LEU A 55 10.84 -10.13 -0.46
N ASN A 56 9.76 -10.71 -0.96
CA ASN A 56 8.41 -10.24 -0.64
C ASN A 56 8.04 -10.50 0.83
N MET A 57 8.58 -11.55 1.44
CA MET A 57 8.48 -11.76 2.89
C MET A 57 9.19 -10.66 3.67
N LEU A 58 10.39 -10.22 3.24
CA LEU A 58 11.08 -9.06 3.84
C LEU A 58 10.26 -7.77 3.69
N VAL A 59 9.64 -7.53 2.53
CA VAL A 59 8.73 -6.40 2.32
C VAL A 59 7.53 -6.48 3.26
N GLY A 60 6.96 -7.65 3.46
CA GLY A 60 5.88 -7.89 4.42
C GLY A 60 6.29 -7.64 5.88
N LEU A 61 7.49 -8.07 6.28
CA LEU A 61 8.05 -7.78 7.60
C LEU A 61 8.31 -6.29 7.80
N LEU A 62 8.80 -5.60 6.76
CA LEU A 62 8.98 -4.15 6.77
C LEU A 62 7.63 -3.45 6.95
N TYR A 63 6.58 -3.86 6.23
CA TYR A 63 5.23 -3.35 6.43
C TYR A 63 4.77 -3.53 7.87
N LYS A 64 4.92 -4.72 8.45
CA LYS A 64 4.58 -5.00 9.85
C LYS A 64 5.33 -4.09 10.82
N SER A 65 6.64 -3.89 10.63
CA SER A 65 7.48 -3.08 11.53
C SER A 65 7.19 -1.58 11.44
N THR A 66 6.71 -1.12 10.29
CA THR A 66 6.40 0.29 10.03
C THR A 66 4.92 0.62 10.21
N TYR A 67 4.06 -0.39 10.47
CA TYR A 67 2.62 -0.18 10.63
C TYR A 67 2.30 0.42 12.00
N LYS A 68 1.71 1.62 12.00
CA LYS A 68 1.29 2.35 13.21
C LYS A 68 -0.24 2.53 13.30
N GLY A 69 -1.00 1.86 12.43
CA GLY A 69 -2.47 1.95 12.41
C GLY A 69 -3.13 0.97 13.37
N THR A 70 -4.37 1.23 13.72
CA THR A 70 -5.19 0.41 14.63
C THR A 70 -5.74 -0.87 13.98
N ARG A 71 -5.73 -0.97 12.65
CA ARG A 71 -6.25 -2.12 11.89
C ARG A 71 -5.14 -2.87 11.18
N TYR A 72 -4.24 -3.50 11.93
CA TYR A 72 -3.28 -4.44 11.35
C TYR A 72 -4.02 -5.71 10.90
N SER A 73 -3.98 -6.03 9.61
CA SER A 73 -4.50 -7.29 9.08
C SER A 73 -3.34 -8.20 8.67
N GLN A 74 -3.28 -9.40 9.25
CA GLN A 74 -2.33 -10.43 8.83
C GLN A 74 -2.57 -10.85 7.38
N ASP A 75 -3.83 -10.91 6.96
CA ASP A 75 -4.23 -11.28 5.59
C ASP A 75 -3.63 -10.33 4.54
N TYR A 76 -3.43 -9.07 4.92
CA TYR A 76 -2.80 -8.10 4.03
C TYR A 76 -1.33 -8.44 3.75
N VAL A 77 -0.57 -8.85 4.78
CA VAL A 77 0.84 -9.26 4.61
C VAL A 77 0.94 -10.50 3.71
N HIS A 78 0.05 -11.49 3.92
CA HIS A 78 -0.03 -12.65 3.03
C HIS A 78 -0.33 -12.23 1.58
N THR A 79 -1.24 -11.29 1.40
CA THR A 79 -1.59 -10.77 0.07
C THR A 79 -0.39 -10.11 -0.62
N LEU A 80 0.44 -9.34 0.11
CA LEU A 80 1.66 -8.74 -0.44
C LEU A 80 2.64 -9.81 -0.96
N VAL A 81 2.88 -10.86 -0.17
CA VAL A 81 3.78 -11.95 -0.56
C VAL A 81 3.25 -12.69 -1.79
N ILE A 82 1.94 -12.99 -1.81
CA ILE A 82 1.30 -13.68 -2.93
C ILE A 82 1.37 -12.83 -4.20
N ILE A 83 1.00 -11.55 -4.14
CA ILE A 83 1.01 -10.65 -5.31
C ILE A 83 2.43 -10.55 -5.89
N GLY A 84 3.45 -10.33 -5.06
CA GLY A 84 4.83 -10.25 -5.53
C GLY A 84 5.32 -11.55 -6.19
N THR A 85 5.03 -12.71 -5.57
CA THR A 85 5.42 -14.00 -6.14
C THR A 85 4.68 -14.31 -7.45
N VAL A 86 3.37 -14.04 -7.50
CA VAL A 86 2.58 -14.20 -8.73
C VAL A 86 3.10 -13.30 -9.85
N THR A 87 3.46 -12.04 -9.52
CA THR A 87 4.03 -11.11 -10.50
C THR A 87 5.34 -11.65 -11.09
N THR A 88 6.18 -12.31 -10.28
CA THR A 88 7.41 -12.97 -10.77
C THR A 88 7.09 -14.03 -11.83
N ILE A 89 6.12 -14.90 -11.56
CA ILE A 89 5.69 -15.93 -12.52
C ILE A 89 5.17 -15.28 -13.80
N LEU A 90 4.33 -14.26 -13.67
CA LEU A 90 3.77 -13.55 -14.81
C LEU A 90 4.85 -12.95 -15.71
N ILE A 91 5.85 -12.29 -15.13
CA ILE A 91 6.97 -11.71 -15.90
C ILE A 91 7.84 -12.80 -16.51
N MET A 92 8.08 -13.91 -15.82
CA MET A 92 8.83 -15.04 -16.40
C MET A 92 8.13 -15.66 -17.61
N VAL A 93 6.79 -15.76 -17.57
CA VAL A 93 5.99 -16.27 -18.70
C VAL A 93 5.95 -15.29 -19.87
N VAL A 94 5.91 -13.97 -19.56
CA VAL A 94 5.93 -12.90 -20.57
C VAL A 94 7.31 -12.75 -21.21
N ASN A 95 8.36 -13.03 -20.45
CA ASN A 95 9.73 -12.84 -20.92
C ASN A 95 9.95 -13.68 -22.20
N GLY A 96 10.08 -12.98 -23.33
CA GLY A 96 10.24 -13.57 -24.65
C GLY A 96 8.98 -13.62 -25.52
N ASN A 97 7.81 -13.26 -25.03
CA ASN A 97 6.59 -13.27 -25.85
C ASN A 97 5.81 -11.95 -25.74
N GLN A 98 6.08 -11.03 -26.67
CA GLN A 98 5.43 -9.71 -26.69
C GLN A 98 3.91 -9.78 -26.81
N ALA A 99 3.37 -10.78 -27.52
CA ALA A 99 1.91 -10.93 -27.65
C ALA A 99 1.25 -11.25 -26.30
N VAL A 100 1.89 -12.10 -25.49
CA VAL A 100 1.43 -12.40 -24.12
C VAL A 100 1.55 -11.16 -23.23
N ALA A 101 2.61 -10.36 -23.37
CA ALA A 101 2.78 -9.11 -22.63
C ALA A 101 1.62 -8.15 -22.89
N PHE A 102 1.26 -7.91 -24.15
CA PHE A 102 0.12 -7.05 -24.50
C PHE A 102 -1.21 -7.60 -24.00
N GLY A 103 -1.43 -8.91 -24.13
CA GLY A 103 -2.63 -9.58 -23.62
C GLY A 103 -2.80 -9.43 -22.11
N MET A 104 -1.72 -9.60 -21.35
CA MET A 104 -1.72 -9.40 -19.90
C MET A 104 -1.94 -7.94 -19.51
N PHE A 105 -1.29 -6.99 -20.20
CA PHE A 105 -1.50 -5.57 -19.96
C PHE A 105 -2.97 -5.18 -20.17
N ALA A 106 -3.59 -5.66 -21.25
CA ALA A 106 -5.01 -5.47 -21.50
C ALA A 106 -5.90 -6.08 -20.41
N ALA A 107 -5.57 -7.30 -19.94
CA ALA A 107 -6.29 -7.95 -18.84
C ALA A 107 -6.18 -7.18 -17.53
N PHE A 108 -4.99 -6.69 -17.16
CA PHE A 108 -4.80 -5.86 -15.97
C PHE A 108 -5.54 -4.52 -16.07
N SER A 109 -5.61 -3.92 -17.25
CA SER A 109 -6.36 -2.68 -17.48
C SER A 109 -7.87 -2.85 -17.22
N MET A 110 -8.40 -4.06 -17.38
CA MET A 110 -9.79 -4.39 -17.07
C MET A 110 -10.05 -4.58 -15.57
N ILE A 111 -9.00 -4.87 -14.77
CA ILE A 111 -9.15 -5.09 -13.33
C ILE A 111 -9.32 -3.74 -12.66
N ARG A 112 -10.56 -3.35 -12.46
CA ARG A 112 -10.91 -2.15 -11.71
C ARG A 112 -11.01 -2.50 -10.22
N PHE A 113 -10.06 -2.02 -9.43
CA PHE A 113 -10.16 -2.11 -7.98
C PHE A 113 -11.33 -1.26 -7.48
N ARG A 114 -12.48 -1.89 -7.21
CA ARG A 114 -13.66 -1.21 -6.63
C ARG A 114 -13.60 -1.11 -5.11
N ARG A 115 -12.62 -1.73 -4.46
CA ARG A 115 -12.45 -1.60 -3.01
C ARG A 115 -11.77 -0.28 -2.70
N ASN A 116 -12.35 0.45 -1.75
CA ASN A 116 -11.67 1.54 -1.08
C ASN A 116 -10.45 0.93 -0.36
N LEU A 117 -9.28 1.02 -0.98
CA LEU A 117 -8.02 0.73 -0.33
C LEU A 117 -7.91 1.76 0.79
N GLY A 118 -8.12 1.32 2.03
CA GLY A 118 -8.38 2.19 3.18
C GLY A 118 -7.26 3.16 3.52
N GLN A 119 -6.04 2.92 3.01
CA GLN A 119 -4.91 3.82 3.21
C GLN A 119 -4.03 3.84 1.95
N SER A 120 -3.63 5.02 1.52
CA SER A 120 -2.69 5.24 0.38
C SER A 120 -1.35 4.51 0.57
N ARG A 121 -0.96 4.26 1.81
CA ARG A 121 0.22 3.51 2.20
C ARG A 121 0.15 2.03 1.76
N ASP A 122 -1.01 1.40 1.92
CA ASP A 122 -1.21 0.01 1.54
C ASP A 122 -0.99 -0.19 0.05
N LEU A 123 -1.47 0.76 -0.75
CA LEU A 123 -1.26 0.78 -2.19
C LEU A 123 0.24 0.87 -2.54
N ALA A 124 1.00 1.71 -1.84
CA ALA A 124 2.44 1.84 -2.06
C ALA A 124 3.20 0.52 -1.79
N PHE A 125 2.82 -0.22 -0.75
CA PHE A 125 3.42 -1.53 -0.46
C PHE A 125 3.04 -2.60 -1.48
N ILE A 126 1.80 -2.57 -2.03
CA ILE A 126 1.42 -3.44 -3.15
C ILE A 126 2.32 -3.18 -4.36
N PHE A 127 2.50 -1.92 -4.75
CA PHE A 127 3.40 -1.58 -5.87
C PHE A 127 4.84 -1.96 -5.60
N PHE A 128 5.31 -1.84 -4.36
CA PHE A 128 6.66 -2.24 -3.98
C PHE A 128 6.84 -3.76 -4.09
N ALA A 129 5.88 -4.55 -3.61
CA ALA A 129 5.88 -6.01 -3.76
C ALA A 129 5.81 -6.46 -5.23
N MET A 130 4.99 -5.78 -6.05
CA MET A 130 4.93 -6.02 -7.49
C MET A 130 6.24 -5.68 -8.19
N ALA A 131 6.87 -4.54 -7.86
CA ALA A 131 8.14 -4.11 -8.46
C ALA A 131 9.27 -5.09 -8.14
N THR A 132 9.37 -5.57 -6.89
CA THR A 132 10.33 -6.63 -6.52
C THR A 132 10.07 -7.92 -7.29
N GLY A 133 8.81 -8.34 -7.41
CA GLY A 133 8.42 -9.50 -8.20
C GLY A 133 8.76 -9.36 -9.68
N MET A 134 8.49 -8.20 -10.28
CA MET A 134 8.82 -7.93 -11.69
C MET A 134 10.32 -8.02 -11.96
N GLY A 135 11.14 -7.43 -11.12
CA GLY A 135 12.58 -7.42 -11.31
C GLY A 135 13.21 -8.82 -11.16
N VAL A 136 12.72 -9.63 -10.21
CA VAL A 136 13.14 -11.03 -10.09
C VAL A 136 12.71 -11.84 -11.32
N GLY A 137 11.49 -11.64 -11.81
CA GLY A 137 10.97 -12.29 -13.01
C GLY A 137 11.72 -11.90 -14.28
N ALA A 138 12.23 -10.66 -14.35
CA ALA A 138 13.08 -10.17 -15.43
C ALA A 138 14.55 -10.65 -15.33
N ARG A 139 14.90 -11.41 -14.27
CA ARG A 139 16.27 -11.90 -13.97
C ARG A 139 17.28 -10.80 -13.59
N GLU A 140 16.82 -9.61 -13.26
CA GLU A 140 17.65 -8.47 -12.82
C GLU A 140 17.89 -8.51 -11.31
N TYR A 141 18.50 -9.59 -10.82
CA TYR A 141 18.64 -9.89 -9.39
C TYR A 141 19.43 -8.81 -8.62
N GLU A 142 20.50 -8.29 -9.22
CA GLU A 142 21.35 -7.26 -8.59
C GLU A 142 20.57 -5.96 -8.36
N ILE A 143 19.85 -5.51 -9.38
CA ILE A 143 19.04 -4.28 -9.31
C ILE A 143 17.95 -4.42 -8.25
N VAL A 144 17.28 -5.57 -8.23
CA VAL A 144 16.20 -5.83 -7.28
C VAL A 144 16.69 -5.84 -5.84
N LEU A 145 17.80 -6.51 -5.56
CA LEU A 145 18.38 -6.57 -4.23
C LEU A 145 18.76 -5.16 -3.73
N VAL A 146 19.48 -4.41 -4.54
CA VAL A 146 19.91 -3.04 -4.20
C VAL A 146 18.69 -2.14 -3.98
N THR A 147 17.72 -2.17 -4.89
CA THR A 147 16.51 -1.34 -4.80
C THR A 147 15.67 -1.71 -3.59
N THR A 148 15.48 -3.00 -3.31
CA THR A 148 14.70 -3.46 -2.14
C THR A 148 15.33 -3.00 -0.84
N ILE A 149 16.66 -3.04 -0.73
CA ILE A 149 17.39 -2.56 0.45
C ILE A 149 17.26 -1.04 0.58
N ILE A 150 17.52 -0.29 -0.48
CA ILE A 150 17.48 1.19 -0.45
C ILE A 150 16.07 1.68 -0.10
N VAL A 151 15.07 1.20 -0.81
CA VAL A 151 13.66 1.61 -0.58
C VAL A 151 13.19 1.15 0.79
N GLY A 152 13.55 -0.08 1.20
CA GLY A 152 13.22 -0.60 2.52
C GLY A 152 13.80 0.23 3.65
N LEU A 153 15.07 0.62 3.56
CA LEU A 153 15.73 1.51 4.53
C LEU A 153 15.11 2.90 4.54
N ALA A 154 14.78 3.45 3.38
CA ALA A 154 14.12 4.75 3.27
C ALA A 154 12.76 4.74 3.98
N ILE A 155 11.92 3.73 3.72
CA ILE A 155 10.61 3.58 4.36
C ILE A 155 10.77 3.43 5.88
N TRP A 156 11.70 2.58 6.33
CA TRP A 156 11.96 2.37 7.75
C TRP A 156 12.40 3.65 8.45
N PHE A 157 13.30 4.42 7.82
CA PHE A 157 13.82 5.67 8.36
C PHE A 157 12.73 6.75 8.48
N ILE A 158 11.91 6.92 7.42
CA ILE A 158 10.78 7.87 7.41
C ILE A 158 9.76 7.48 8.48
N SER A 159 9.45 6.19 8.59
CA SER A 159 8.48 5.69 9.58
C SER A 159 8.97 5.85 11.02
N LYS A 160 10.27 5.71 11.28
CA LYS A 160 10.84 5.83 12.63
C LYS A 160 10.87 7.27 13.11
N ARG A 161 11.09 8.24 12.22
CA ARG A 161 11.21 9.65 12.59
C ARG A 161 9.87 10.38 12.78
N ASP A 162 8.74 9.77 12.40
CA ASP A 162 7.40 10.41 12.43
C ASP A 162 7.38 11.86 11.86
N ALA A 163 8.28 12.13 10.90
CA ALA A 163 8.57 13.48 10.42
C ALA A 163 7.34 14.20 9.83
N PHE A 164 6.30 13.43 9.45
CA PHE A 164 5.08 13.94 8.85
C PHE A 164 3.82 13.52 9.61
N ALA A 165 3.95 12.99 10.84
CA ALA A 165 2.77 12.62 11.62
C ALA A 165 2.14 13.89 12.19
N PRO A 166 0.90 14.25 11.81
CA PRO A 166 0.14 15.25 12.56
C PRO A 166 0.00 14.75 14.00
N LYS A 167 0.03 15.65 14.97
CA LYS A 167 -0.29 15.32 16.38
C LYS A 167 -1.70 14.74 16.39
N ARG A 168 -1.82 13.43 16.32
CA ARG A 168 -3.14 12.77 16.36
C ARG A 168 -3.72 12.93 17.76
N ALA A 169 -4.98 13.32 17.83
CA ALA A 169 -5.73 13.29 19.06
C ALA A 169 -5.60 11.90 19.71
N SER A 170 -5.02 11.85 20.89
CA SER A 170 -4.81 10.59 21.61
C SER A 170 -6.13 10.05 22.21
N HIS A 171 -7.08 10.95 22.42
CA HIS A 171 -8.38 10.64 23.01
C HIS A 171 -9.51 11.32 22.24
N GLN A 172 -10.63 10.65 22.15
CA GLN A 172 -11.88 11.21 21.63
C GLN A 172 -12.82 11.49 22.81
N LEU A 173 -13.19 12.74 22.97
CA LEU A 173 -14.12 13.19 23.99
C LEU A 173 -15.49 13.43 23.35
N ARG A 174 -16.53 12.78 23.89
CA ARG A 174 -17.95 13.00 23.53
C ARG A 174 -18.67 13.61 24.70
N ILE A 175 -19.27 14.77 24.49
CA ILE A 175 -19.97 15.53 25.52
C ILE A 175 -21.37 15.78 25.03
N ARG A 176 -22.37 15.58 25.90
CA ARG A 176 -23.73 16.01 25.64
C ARG A 176 -24.03 17.26 26.46
N VAL A 177 -24.50 18.29 25.79
CA VAL A 177 -24.86 19.57 26.41
C VAL A 177 -26.25 20.01 25.97
N ASN A 178 -26.94 20.75 26.85
CA ASN A 178 -28.20 21.40 26.50
C ASN A 178 -27.93 22.57 25.55
N ASN A 179 -28.84 22.84 24.62
CA ASN A 179 -28.67 23.92 23.63
C ASN A 179 -28.63 25.33 24.20
N ASP A 180 -28.98 25.50 25.50
CA ASP A 180 -28.99 26.79 26.18
C ASP A 180 -27.57 27.25 26.61
N VAL A 181 -26.56 26.39 26.53
CA VAL A 181 -25.19 26.68 26.98
C VAL A 181 -24.34 27.08 25.80
N ASP A 182 -23.63 28.21 25.91
CA ASP A 182 -22.61 28.62 24.95
C ASP A 182 -21.34 27.76 25.15
N PHE A 183 -21.32 26.59 24.50
CA PHE A 183 -20.31 25.55 24.69
C PHE A 183 -18.94 25.97 24.19
N SER A 184 -18.83 26.96 23.29
CA SER A 184 -17.55 27.43 22.78
C SER A 184 -16.71 28.14 23.83
N LYS A 185 -17.37 28.79 24.82
CA LYS A 185 -16.67 29.47 25.91
C LYS A 185 -16.51 28.60 27.15
N ALA A 186 -17.51 27.78 27.47
CA ALA A 186 -17.52 26.99 28.70
C ALA A 186 -16.39 25.95 28.78
N PHE A 187 -15.94 25.41 27.62
CA PHE A 187 -14.94 24.37 27.60
C PHE A 187 -13.51 24.87 27.26
N ASN A 188 -13.35 26.10 26.74
CA ASN A 188 -12.03 26.61 26.36
C ASN A 188 -11.07 26.67 27.54
N ASP A 189 -11.51 27.18 28.68
CA ASP A 189 -10.67 27.30 29.87
C ASP A 189 -10.20 25.93 30.39
N ILE A 190 -11.08 24.92 30.29
CA ILE A 190 -10.76 23.54 30.69
C ILE A 190 -9.77 22.92 29.68
N PHE A 191 -9.99 23.12 28.40
CA PHE A 191 -9.09 22.60 27.36
C PHE A 191 -7.71 23.24 27.47
N ASP A 192 -7.60 24.55 27.67
CA ASP A 192 -6.30 25.23 27.82
C ASP A 192 -5.54 24.75 29.06
N LYS A 193 -6.25 24.36 30.12
CA LYS A 193 -5.64 23.84 31.34
C LYS A 193 -5.12 22.43 31.20
N PHE A 194 -5.89 21.53 30.58
CA PHE A 194 -5.63 20.07 30.59
C PHE A 194 -5.14 19.49 29.29
N THR A 195 -5.26 20.21 28.15
CA THR A 195 -4.90 19.68 26.84
C THR A 195 -3.78 20.48 26.16
N ASP A 196 -2.96 19.78 25.37
CA ASP A 196 -1.95 20.40 24.49
C ASP A 196 -2.54 20.80 23.13
N ALA A 197 -3.55 20.06 22.67
CA ALA A 197 -4.26 20.34 21.42
C ALA A 197 -5.70 19.83 21.52
N THR A 198 -6.63 20.61 20.97
CA THR A 198 -8.05 20.27 20.91
C THR A 198 -8.57 20.59 19.50
N GLU A 199 -9.25 19.64 18.90
CA GLU A 199 -9.87 19.80 17.59
C GLU A 199 -11.33 19.37 17.67
N MET A 200 -12.26 20.23 17.25
CA MET A 200 -13.67 19.88 17.17
C MET A 200 -13.91 19.02 15.92
N ILE A 201 -14.38 17.79 16.11
CA ILE A 201 -14.60 16.83 15.03
C ILE A 201 -16.01 16.97 14.46
N SER A 202 -17.03 17.00 15.31
CA SER A 202 -18.43 17.12 14.87
C SER A 202 -19.32 17.64 15.98
N VAL A 203 -20.41 18.27 15.57
CA VAL A 203 -21.53 18.66 16.42
C VAL A 203 -22.78 18.01 15.85
N GLU A 204 -23.45 17.18 16.64
CA GLU A 204 -24.67 16.49 16.25
C GLU A 204 -25.80 16.87 17.19
N SER A 205 -26.95 17.27 16.62
CA SER A 205 -28.16 17.51 17.43
C SER A 205 -28.82 16.17 17.79
N VAL A 206 -29.07 15.96 19.06
CA VAL A 206 -29.64 14.73 19.61
C VAL A 206 -30.96 15.05 20.33
N GLN A 207 -31.83 14.05 20.49
CA GLN A 207 -33.12 14.18 21.19
C GLN A 207 -34.03 15.29 20.62
N ALA A 208 -34.31 15.21 19.32
CA ALA A 208 -35.22 16.14 18.63
C ALA A 208 -34.85 17.63 18.81
N GLY A 209 -33.57 17.94 18.93
CA GLY A 209 -33.07 19.30 19.01
C GLY A 209 -32.95 19.87 20.45
N MET A 210 -33.20 19.06 21.47
CA MET A 210 -33.08 19.51 22.85
C MET A 210 -31.64 19.49 23.38
N MET A 211 -30.78 18.60 22.83
CA MET A 211 -29.38 18.44 23.24
C MET A 211 -28.48 18.41 22.03
N SER A 212 -27.23 18.86 22.21
CA SER A 212 -26.15 18.73 21.24
C SER A 212 -25.10 17.76 21.75
N GLU A 213 -24.69 16.83 20.90
CA GLU A 213 -23.52 15.94 21.12
C GLU A 213 -22.31 16.54 20.40
N LEU A 214 -21.31 16.93 21.20
CA LEU A 214 -20.06 17.48 20.75
C LEU A 214 -19.00 16.39 20.76
N ARG A 215 -18.24 16.26 19.67
CA ARG A 215 -17.11 15.35 19.59
C ARG A 215 -15.83 16.13 19.37
N TYR A 216 -14.90 15.97 20.31
CA TYR A 216 -13.59 16.57 20.28
C TYR A 216 -12.50 15.50 20.18
N GLY A 217 -11.51 15.77 19.35
CA GLY A 217 -10.22 15.08 19.40
C GLY A 217 -9.28 15.85 20.30
N ILE A 218 -8.77 15.23 21.36
CA ILE A 218 -7.93 15.90 22.35
C ILE A 218 -6.60 15.18 22.55
N VAL A 219 -5.56 15.95 22.84
CA VAL A 219 -4.26 15.48 23.33
C VAL A 219 -4.10 15.97 24.75
N LEU A 220 -4.17 15.06 25.74
CA LEU A 220 -3.97 15.42 27.15
C LEU A 220 -2.50 15.71 27.40
N LYS A 221 -2.20 16.66 28.31
CA LYS A 221 -0.85 16.91 28.82
C LYS A 221 -0.36 15.71 29.64
N ASN A 222 0.95 15.45 29.62
CA ASN A 222 1.53 14.25 30.25
C ASN A 222 1.34 14.16 31.77
N ASP A 223 1.10 15.30 32.45
CA ASP A 223 1.00 15.37 33.91
C ASP A 223 -0.45 15.41 34.43
N VAL A 224 -1.44 15.24 33.56
CA VAL A 224 -2.87 15.35 33.90
C VAL A 224 -3.44 13.98 34.27
N GLN A 225 -4.12 13.90 35.41
CA GLN A 225 -4.95 12.76 35.76
C GLN A 225 -6.28 12.83 34.99
N ILE A 226 -6.64 11.74 34.36
CA ILE A 226 -7.87 11.62 33.55
C ILE A 226 -9.12 11.85 34.44
N SER A 227 -9.06 11.48 35.73
CA SER A 227 -10.13 11.69 36.73
C SER A 227 -10.49 13.16 36.87
N ASP A 228 -9.45 14.00 37.09
CA ASP A 228 -9.63 15.42 37.35
C ASP A 228 -10.18 16.17 36.14
N PHE A 229 -9.66 15.80 34.96
CA PHE A 229 -10.16 16.31 33.69
C PHE A 229 -11.64 15.93 33.46
N MET A 230 -12.02 14.68 33.73
CA MET A 230 -13.39 14.22 33.55
C MET A 230 -14.34 14.84 34.54
N GLU A 231 -13.90 15.10 35.78
CA GLU A 231 -14.71 15.77 36.82
C GLU A 231 -15.03 17.23 36.43
N GLU A 232 -14.04 18.01 35.97
CA GLU A 232 -14.27 19.38 35.50
C GLU A 232 -15.17 19.43 34.26
N ILE A 233 -14.98 18.52 33.32
CA ILE A 233 -15.86 18.40 32.14
C ILE A 233 -17.30 18.05 32.56
N GLN A 234 -17.47 17.13 33.50
CA GLN A 234 -18.79 16.71 33.95
C GLN A 234 -19.54 17.85 34.66
N ILE A 235 -18.84 18.65 35.45
CA ILE A 235 -19.41 19.86 36.09
C ILE A 235 -19.81 20.87 35.01
N ALA A 236 -18.95 21.14 34.03
CA ALA A 236 -19.23 22.09 32.95
C ALA A 236 -20.39 21.65 32.03
N CYS A 237 -20.60 20.33 31.88
CA CYS A 237 -21.75 19.78 31.15
C CYS A 237 -23.07 19.79 31.89
N GLY A 238 -23.11 20.30 33.16
CA GLY A 238 -24.31 20.22 33.99
C GLY A 238 -24.68 18.78 34.37
N ASN A 239 -23.71 17.94 34.68
CA ASN A 239 -23.86 16.51 35.01
C ASN A 239 -24.45 15.65 33.89
N ASN A 240 -24.41 16.13 32.66
CA ASN A 240 -24.77 15.33 31.50
C ASN A 240 -23.67 14.32 31.15
N ARG A 241 -23.99 13.41 30.24
CA ARG A 241 -23.08 12.31 29.85
C ARG A 241 -21.84 12.82 29.12
N ALA A 242 -20.66 12.62 29.71
CA ALA A 242 -19.36 12.78 29.08
C ALA A 242 -18.67 11.41 28.94
N ILE A 243 -18.10 11.13 27.79
CA ILE A 243 -17.38 9.88 27.49
C ILE A 243 -16.03 10.24 26.91
N LEU A 244 -14.98 9.77 27.56
CA LEU A 244 -13.62 9.83 27.03
C LEU A 244 -13.22 8.45 26.53
N SER A 245 -12.97 8.31 25.23
CA SER A 245 -12.46 7.08 24.63
C SER A 245 -11.03 7.29 24.12
N SER A 246 -10.14 6.33 24.38
CA SER A 246 -8.82 6.34 23.78
C SER A 246 -8.93 5.92 22.32
N THR A 247 -8.43 6.74 21.40
CA THR A 247 -8.42 6.43 19.95
C THR A 247 -7.64 5.15 19.65
N THR A 248 -6.83 4.67 20.58
CA THR A 248 -6.02 3.46 20.45
C THR A 248 -6.79 2.17 20.77
N ARG A 249 -8.00 2.23 21.34
CA ARG A 249 -8.70 1.06 21.91
C ARG A 249 -10.07 0.72 21.34
N ASP A 250 -10.56 1.40 20.31
CA ASP A 250 -11.86 1.05 19.71
C ASP A 250 -11.82 -0.17 18.79
N LEU A 251 -11.04 -1.19 19.14
CA LEU A 251 -10.94 -2.41 18.34
C LEU A 251 -10.75 -3.63 19.22
N GLU A 252 -11.82 -4.04 19.88
CA GLU A 252 -12.06 -5.45 20.19
C GLU A 252 -13.43 -5.57 20.85
N PHE A 253 -14.43 -5.73 19.98
CA PHE A 253 -15.62 -6.56 20.27
C PHE A 253 -16.31 -6.85 18.94
#